data_0b802e12df8931168035684932b05eb0
#
_entry.id   0b802e12df8931168035684932b05eb0
#
_cell.length_a   1.000
_cell.length_b   1.000
_cell.length_c   1.000
_cell.angle_alpha   90.00
_cell.angle_beta   90.00
_cell.angle_gamma   90.00
#
_symmetry.space_group_name_H-M   'P 1'
#
loop_
_entity.id
_entity.type
_entity.pdbx_description
1 polymer ?
#
loop_
_entity_poly.entity_id
_entity_poly.type
_entity_poly.pdbx_seq_one_letter_code
_entity_poly.pdbx_strand_id
1 'polypeptide(L)'
;MEIFLVTNGVKTGPMSIYEVRDLLRKDKINTSTLAWTKGMKKWEPLRECPPLKNSIDIEIAETGFDEIVVTNEERDYIKESTKTLSKPRPWIRLWSKLIDFPIHTFLGFLFLKLYLGEETIKSIMGPEALESLLKNEANTQPELETLTLITITMIISWVITEGIFLACFTTTLGKWILNIETLKLNGKRIDPLTALIRSFYVLVFGFGLWVFPFLFICPVISYISLIKKKSTQWDRWLKLQVTHKELTGLRILAGIFALFVTHNLLGLLLSLGQTEQINQ
;
A
#
# COMPACT_ATOMS: atom_id res chain seq x y z
N MET A 1 -8.07 44.39 -11.72
CA MET A 1 -6.72 44.39 -11.16
C MET A 1 -5.86 43.51 -12.05
N GLU A 2 -4.74 44.04 -12.51
CA GLU A 2 -3.81 43.27 -13.40
C GLU A 2 -2.74 42.64 -12.55
N ILE A 3 -2.59 41.34 -12.71
CA ILE A 3 -1.63 40.53 -11.95
C ILE A 3 -0.63 39.96 -12.95
N PHE A 4 0.63 40.00 -12.60
CA PHE A 4 1.72 39.35 -13.34
C PHE A 4 2.30 38.25 -12.47
N LEU A 5 2.60 37.10 -13.07
CA LEU A 5 3.22 35.95 -12.41
C LEU A 5 4.58 35.66 -13.03
N VAL A 6 5.44 35.01 -12.26
CA VAL A 6 6.67 34.39 -12.80
C VAL A 6 6.51 32.90 -12.77
N THR A 7 6.35 32.30 -13.94
CA THR A 7 6.20 30.85 -14.11
C THR A 7 7.39 30.34 -14.94
N ASN A 8 8.14 29.39 -14.39
CA ASN A 8 9.36 28.84 -15.03
C ASN A 8 10.40 29.91 -15.42
N GLY A 9 10.52 30.98 -14.59
CA GLY A 9 11.45 32.07 -14.86
C GLY A 9 10.97 33.10 -15.90
N VAL A 10 9.78 32.91 -16.47
CA VAL A 10 9.19 33.81 -17.46
C VAL A 10 8.05 34.62 -16.84
N LYS A 11 8.06 35.93 -17.06
CA LYS A 11 6.97 36.83 -16.68
C LYS A 11 5.76 36.58 -17.58
N THR A 12 4.63 36.24 -16.94
CA THR A 12 3.35 35.96 -17.63
C THR A 12 2.29 36.90 -17.09
N GLY A 13 1.43 37.42 -17.94
CA GLY A 13 0.36 38.36 -17.60
C GLY A 13 0.31 39.56 -18.58
N PRO A 14 -0.60 40.52 -18.41
CA PRO A 14 -1.48 40.69 -17.26
C PRO A 14 -2.61 39.65 -17.19
N MET A 15 -2.93 39.20 -16.00
CA MET A 15 -4.00 38.24 -15.72
C MET A 15 -5.00 38.82 -14.73
N SER A 16 -6.23 38.36 -14.83
CA SER A 16 -7.27 38.62 -13.82
C SER A 16 -7.11 37.69 -12.60
N ILE A 17 -7.73 38.06 -11.47
CA ILE A 17 -7.74 37.20 -10.29
C ILE A 17 -8.41 35.83 -10.55
N TYR A 18 -9.40 35.80 -11.43
CA TYR A 18 -10.10 34.56 -11.80
C TYR A 18 -9.17 33.60 -12.58
N GLU A 19 -8.35 34.14 -13.49
CA GLU A 19 -7.35 33.34 -14.22
C GLU A 19 -6.28 32.79 -13.27
N VAL A 20 -5.82 33.58 -12.30
CA VAL A 20 -4.88 33.12 -11.28
C VAL A 20 -5.47 31.99 -10.45
N ARG A 21 -6.74 32.08 -10.07
CA ARG A 21 -7.45 31.02 -9.36
C ARG A 21 -7.59 29.75 -10.18
N ASP A 22 -7.92 29.88 -11.46
CA ASP A 22 -8.05 28.72 -12.35
C ASP A 22 -6.70 28.02 -12.56
N LEU A 23 -5.60 28.76 -12.60
CA LEU A 23 -4.26 28.20 -12.65
C LEU A 23 -3.87 27.48 -11.36
N LEU A 24 -4.27 27.99 -10.18
CA LEU A 24 -4.10 27.34 -8.89
C LEU A 24 -4.90 26.02 -8.84
N ARG A 25 -6.19 26.03 -9.23
CA ARG A 25 -7.05 24.83 -9.29
C ARG A 25 -6.50 23.74 -10.21
N LYS A 26 -5.82 24.14 -11.28
CA LYS A 26 -5.22 23.22 -12.26
C LYS A 26 -3.80 22.79 -11.88
N ASP A 27 -3.32 23.12 -10.68
CA ASP A 27 -1.94 22.84 -10.22
C ASP A 27 -0.84 23.35 -11.17
N LYS A 28 -1.15 24.36 -11.99
CA LYS A 28 -0.17 24.98 -12.90
C LYS A 28 0.74 25.98 -12.21
N ILE A 29 0.26 26.57 -11.13
CA ILE A 29 0.98 27.46 -10.23
C ILE A 29 0.69 27.04 -8.78
N ASN A 30 1.50 27.52 -7.84
CA ASN A 30 1.35 27.28 -6.42
C ASN A 30 1.40 28.57 -5.63
N THR A 31 1.10 28.52 -4.34
CA THR A 31 1.07 29.68 -3.45
C THR A 31 2.43 30.37 -3.27
N SER A 32 3.54 29.71 -3.62
CA SER A 32 4.89 30.26 -3.61
C SER A 32 5.29 30.89 -4.95
N THR A 33 4.45 30.79 -5.98
CA THR A 33 4.69 31.47 -7.27
C THR A 33 4.78 32.98 -7.08
N LEU A 34 5.81 33.60 -7.63
CA LEU A 34 6.00 35.05 -7.49
C LEU A 34 4.95 35.81 -8.30
N ALA A 35 4.31 36.75 -7.63
CA ALA A 35 3.30 37.63 -8.21
C ALA A 35 3.67 39.09 -8.01
N TRP A 36 3.19 39.92 -8.92
CA TRP A 36 3.31 41.37 -8.85
C TRP A 36 2.05 42.02 -9.39
N THR A 37 1.59 43.09 -8.75
CA THR A 37 0.51 43.92 -9.23
C THR A 37 0.88 45.39 -9.06
N LYS A 38 0.18 46.27 -9.78
CA LYS A 38 0.41 47.72 -9.75
C LYS A 38 0.33 48.24 -8.32
N GLY A 39 1.40 48.87 -7.85
CA GLY A 39 1.53 49.38 -6.49
C GLY A 39 2.48 48.58 -5.58
N MET A 40 2.91 47.41 -5.98
CA MET A 40 3.92 46.64 -5.24
C MET A 40 5.33 47.08 -5.60
N LYS A 41 6.20 47.20 -4.59
CA LYS A 41 7.60 47.58 -4.76
C LYS A 41 8.50 46.46 -5.26
N LYS A 42 8.14 45.19 -5.00
CA LYS A 42 8.89 44.00 -5.36
C LYS A 42 7.95 42.86 -5.68
N TRP A 43 8.49 41.79 -6.31
CA TRP A 43 7.80 40.54 -6.51
C TRP A 43 7.68 39.81 -5.18
N GLU A 44 6.49 39.29 -4.86
CA GLU A 44 6.23 38.58 -3.61
C GLU A 44 5.50 37.27 -3.94
N PRO A 45 5.65 36.20 -3.10
CA PRO A 45 4.86 35.01 -3.25
C PRO A 45 3.34 35.31 -3.24
N LEU A 46 2.57 34.56 -4.01
CA LEU A 46 1.13 34.74 -4.14
C LEU A 46 0.42 34.82 -2.78
N ARG A 47 0.80 33.97 -1.82
CA ARG A 47 0.24 33.95 -0.46
C ARG A 47 0.57 35.21 0.37
N GLU A 48 1.63 35.92 0.03
CA GLU A 48 2.07 37.13 0.75
C GLU A 48 1.66 38.42 0.04
N CYS A 49 1.11 38.29 -1.18
CA CYS A 49 0.67 39.41 -2.01
C CYS A 49 -0.58 40.06 -1.39
N PRO A 50 -0.52 41.27 -0.78
CA PRO A 50 -1.60 41.83 0.01
C PRO A 50 -2.95 41.93 -0.70
N PRO A 51 -3.02 42.31 -2.00
CA PRO A 51 -4.28 42.39 -2.72
C PRO A 51 -4.92 41.02 -3.03
N LEU A 52 -4.17 39.92 -2.93
CA LEU A 52 -4.61 38.56 -3.30
C LEU A 52 -4.86 37.69 -2.09
N LYS A 53 -4.27 38.03 -0.95
CA LYS A 53 -4.27 37.19 0.26
C LYS A 53 -5.67 36.72 0.65
N ASN A 54 -6.61 37.64 0.86
CA ASN A 54 -7.97 37.27 1.27
C ASN A 54 -8.70 36.41 0.21
N SER A 55 -8.41 36.60 -1.07
CA SER A 55 -9.05 35.91 -2.15
C SER A 55 -8.48 34.49 -2.34
N ILE A 56 -7.22 34.28 -1.99
CA ILE A 56 -6.53 32.98 -2.04
C ILE A 56 -6.89 32.16 -0.81
N ASP A 57 -6.97 32.78 0.37
CA ASP A 57 -7.38 32.12 1.61
C ASP A 57 -8.82 31.57 1.50
N ILE A 58 -9.73 32.28 0.83
CA ILE A 58 -11.10 31.79 0.54
C ILE A 58 -11.05 30.59 -0.40
N GLU A 59 -10.24 30.62 -1.44
CA GLU A 59 -10.12 29.52 -2.38
C GLU A 59 -9.55 28.25 -1.73
N ILE A 60 -8.57 28.40 -0.86
CA ILE A 60 -7.98 27.31 -0.07
C ILE A 60 -9.03 26.71 0.86
N ALA A 61 -9.86 27.51 1.49
CA ALA A 61 -10.95 27.06 2.36
C ALA A 61 -12.06 26.34 1.57
N GLU A 62 -12.43 26.83 0.38
CA GLU A 62 -13.46 26.22 -0.47
C GLU A 62 -13.00 24.91 -1.13
N THR A 63 -11.72 24.76 -1.45
CA THR A 63 -11.17 23.55 -2.07
C THR A 63 -10.90 22.43 -1.07
N GLY A 64 -11.13 22.66 0.22
CA GLY A 64 -10.87 21.64 1.26
C GLY A 64 -9.40 21.25 1.38
N PHE A 65 -8.49 22.05 0.82
CA PHE A 65 -7.11 22.03 1.22
C PHE A 65 -7.03 22.72 2.59
N ASP A 66 -7.48 21.99 3.62
CA ASP A 66 -7.05 22.32 4.97
C ASP A 66 -5.54 22.49 4.89
N GLU A 67 -5.08 23.69 5.09
CA GLU A 67 -3.69 23.95 5.40
C GLU A 67 -3.43 23.12 6.66
N ILE A 68 -2.92 21.90 6.48
CA ILE A 68 -2.30 21.17 7.55
C ILE A 68 -1.27 22.15 8.04
N VAL A 69 -1.51 22.73 9.22
CA VAL A 69 -0.52 23.55 9.94
C VAL A 69 0.62 22.58 10.22
N VAL A 70 1.45 22.40 9.19
CA VAL A 70 2.62 21.56 9.28
C VAL A 70 3.57 22.31 10.16
N THR A 71 3.71 21.86 11.40
CA THR A 71 4.69 22.40 12.33
C THR A 71 6.07 22.39 11.68
N ASN A 72 6.97 23.27 12.10
CA ASN A 72 8.31 23.29 11.53
C ASN A 72 9.00 21.94 11.63
N GLU A 73 8.74 21.15 12.68
CA GLU A 73 9.19 19.77 12.84
C GLU A 73 8.60 18.83 11.79
N GLU A 74 7.33 18.98 11.44
CA GLU A 74 6.69 18.22 10.38
C GLU A 74 7.21 18.63 9.00
N ARG A 75 7.53 19.90 8.77
CA ARG A 75 8.18 20.38 7.52
C ARG A 75 9.59 19.83 7.36
N ASP A 76 10.36 19.77 8.42
CA ASP A 76 11.70 19.22 8.38
C ASP A 76 11.65 17.71 8.22
N TYR A 77 10.71 17.03 8.86
CA TYR A 77 10.44 15.61 8.63
C TYR A 77 9.98 15.33 7.19
N ILE A 78 9.09 16.15 6.63
CA ILE A 78 8.67 16.04 5.22
C ILE A 78 9.82 16.31 4.26
N LYS A 79 10.67 17.30 4.54
CA LYS A 79 11.89 17.57 3.75
C LYS A 79 12.90 16.42 3.84
N GLU A 80 13.09 15.86 5.01
CA GLU A 80 14.01 14.74 5.23
C GLU A 80 13.42 13.45 4.65
N SER A 81 12.13 13.22 4.78
CA SER A 81 11.44 12.09 4.15
C SER A 81 11.36 12.22 2.63
N THR A 82 11.24 13.42 2.08
CA THR A 82 11.30 13.65 0.62
C THR A 82 12.74 13.52 0.10
N LYS A 83 13.74 13.84 0.90
CA LYS A 83 15.15 13.59 0.59
C LYS A 83 15.51 12.10 0.66
N THR A 84 14.85 11.36 1.53
CA THR A 84 14.89 9.89 1.68
C THR A 84 13.80 9.16 0.88
N LEU A 85 13.04 9.80 0.01
CA LEU A 85 12.23 9.12 -0.98
C LEU A 85 13.17 8.30 -1.88
N SER A 86 13.64 7.22 -1.26
CA SER A 86 14.45 6.20 -1.90
C SER A 86 13.72 5.79 -3.17
N LYS A 87 14.46 5.68 -4.25
CA LYS A 87 13.94 5.18 -5.53
C LYS A 87 13.00 4.01 -5.25
N PRO A 88 11.81 3.97 -5.85
CA PRO A 88 10.87 2.87 -5.61
C PRO A 88 11.58 1.55 -5.93
N ARG A 89 11.52 0.62 -4.99
CA ARG A 89 12.16 -0.70 -5.12
C ARG A 89 11.07 -1.77 -5.24
N PRO A 90 10.46 -1.94 -6.43
CA PRO A 90 9.30 -2.83 -6.62
C PRO A 90 9.65 -4.28 -6.30
N TRP A 91 10.83 -4.75 -6.69
CA TRP A 91 11.29 -6.12 -6.43
C TRP A 91 11.41 -6.42 -4.94
N ILE A 92 11.92 -5.50 -4.14
CA ILE A 92 12.04 -5.68 -2.69
C ILE A 92 10.65 -5.76 -2.04
N ARG A 93 9.68 -4.98 -2.52
CA ARG A 93 8.28 -5.08 -2.08
C ARG A 93 7.65 -6.41 -2.46
N LEU A 94 7.93 -6.92 -3.66
CA LEU A 94 7.47 -8.24 -4.11
C LEU A 94 8.06 -9.34 -3.23
N TRP A 95 9.37 -9.34 -3.01
CA TRP A 95 10.03 -10.32 -2.15
C TRP A 95 9.50 -10.30 -0.71
N SER A 96 9.22 -9.10 -0.17
CA SER A 96 8.60 -9.03 1.16
C SER A 96 7.25 -9.73 1.21
N LYS A 97 6.44 -9.61 0.17
CA LYS A 97 5.14 -10.29 0.08
C LYS A 97 5.27 -11.79 -0.10
N LEU A 98 6.28 -12.26 -0.84
CA LEU A 98 6.56 -13.69 -0.95
C LEU A 98 6.99 -14.32 0.38
N ILE A 99 7.68 -13.58 1.24
CA ILE A 99 8.01 -14.02 2.61
C ILE A 99 6.75 -14.02 3.49
N ASP A 100 5.89 -13.01 3.37
CA ASP A 100 4.67 -12.89 4.17
C ASP A 100 3.61 -13.94 3.77
N PHE A 101 3.58 -14.35 2.50
CA PHE A 101 2.55 -15.24 1.95
C PHE A 101 2.39 -16.58 2.71
N PRO A 102 3.45 -17.37 2.94
CA PRO A 102 3.32 -18.63 3.68
C PRO A 102 2.85 -18.43 5.13
N ILE A 103 3.22 -17.31 5.74
CA ILE A 103 2.82 -16.98 7.12
C ILE A 103 1.32 -16.71 7.19
N HIS A 104 0.81 -15.89 6.28
CA HIS A 104 -0.63 -15.63 6.20
C HIS A 104 -1.41 -16.88 5.86
N THR A 105 -0.89 -17.72 4.95
CA THR A 105 -1.49 -19.02 4.59
C THR A 105 -1.53 -19.94 5.80
N PHE A 106 -0.43 -20.06 6.56
CA PHE A 106 -0.37 -20.87 7.77
C PHE A 106 -1.40 -20.41 8.81
N LEU A 107 -1.49 -19.10 9.08
CA LEU A 107 -2.48 -18.54 10.02
C LEU A 107 -3.92 -18.76 9.53
N GLY A 108 -4.15 -18.64 8.22
CA GLY A 108 -5.44 -18.93 7.61
C GLY A 108 -5.84 -20.39 7.77
N PHE A 109 -4.92 -21.33 7.56
CA PHE A 109 -5.14 -22.75 7.79
C PHE A 109 -5.40 -23.06 9.27
N LEU A 110 -4.64 -22.47 10.19
CA LEU A 110 -4.87 -22.62 11.61
C LEU A 110 -6.29 -22.19 11.99
N PHE A 111 -6.73 -21.04 11.45
CA PHE A 111 -8.07 -20.53 11.68
C PHE A 111 -9.15 -21.46 11.09
N LEU A 112 -8.94 -21.98 9.87
CA LEU A 112 -9.83 -22.94 9.25
C LEU A 112 -9.92 -24.23 10.08
N LYS A 113 -8.79 -24.76 10.58
CA LYS A 113 -8.75 -25.95 11.43
C LYS A 113 -9.57 -25.76 12.70
N LEU A 114 -9.48 -24.59 13.31
CA LEU A 114 -10.26 -24.26 14.51
C LEU A 114 -11.76 -24.09 14.24
N TYR A 115 -12.14 -23.61 13.05
CA TYR A 115 -13.51 -23.30 12.70
C TYR A 115 -14.26 -24.51 12.09
N LEU A 116 -13.66 -25.19 11.11
CA LEU A 116 -14.28 -26.30 10.36
C LEU A 116 -14.02 -27.67 11.00
N GLY A 117 -13.06 -27.74 11.90
CA GLY A 117 -12.59 -29.02 12.43
C GLY A 117 -11.62 -29.75 11.49
N GLU A 118 -10.89 -30.68 12.07
CA GLU A 118 -9.81 -31.39 11.38
C GLU A 118 -10.33 -32.35 10.29
N GLU A 119 -11.42 -33.06 10.54
CA GLU A 119 -12.04 -34.00 9.60
C GLU A 119 -12.44 -33.33 8.28
N THR A 120 -13.06 -32.15 8.36
CA THR A 120 -13.48 -31.40 7.16
C THR A 120 -12.27 -30.93 6.34
N ILE A 121 -11.19 -30.50 7.01
CA ILE A 121 -9.99 -30.08 6.31
C ILE A 121 -9.30 -31.27 5.64
N LYS A 122 -9.22 -32.42 6.30
CA LYS A 122 -8.69 -33.65 5.72
C LYS A 122 -9.46 -34.08 4.48
N SER A 123 -10.81 -34.00 4.52
CA SER A 123 -11.63 -34.37 3.35
C SER A 123 -11.45 -33.46 2.13
N ILE A 124 -11.06 -32.20 2.36
CA ILE A 124 -10.94 -31.19 1.27
C ILE A 124 -9.52 -31.06 0.74
N MET A 125 -8.52 -31.18 1.63
CA MET A 125 -7.10 -30.93 1.34
C MET A 125 -6.21 -32.15 1.59
N GLY A 126 -6.79 -33.28 1.94
CA GLY A 126 -6.06 -34.55 2.11
C GLY A 126 -5.51 -35.08 0.77
N PRO A 127 -4.58 -36.00 0.84
CA PRO A 127 -3.97 -36.61 -0.36
C PRO A 127 -5.01 -37.23 -1.29
N GLU A 128 -6.07 -37.80 -0.74
CA GLU A 128 -7.17 -38.38 -1.53
C GLU A 128 -7.95 -37.33 -2.32
N ALA A 129 -8.20 -36.18 -1.73
CA ALA A 129 -8.83 -35.06 -2.42
C ALA A 129 -7.94 -34.49 -3.53
N LEU A 130 -6.63 -34.38 -3.29
CA LEU A 130 -5.68 -33.94 -4.30
C LEU A 130 -5.53 -34.98 -5.43
N GLU A 131 -5.49 -36.28 -5.10
CA GLU A 131 -5.41 -37.36 -6.06
C GLU A 131 -6.67 -37.41 -6.94
N SER A 132 -7.85 -37.25 -6.35
CA SER A 132 -9.11 -37.23 -7.09
C SER A 132 -9.22 -36.01 -8.03
N LEU A 133 -8.72 -34.85 -7.61
CA LEU A 133 -8.61 -33.69 -8.48
C LEU A 133 -7.67 -33.93 -9.67
N LEU A 134 -6.54 -34.61 -9.45
CA LEU A 134 -5.57 -34.94 -10.49
C LEU A 134 -6.12 -36.01 -11.46
N LYS A 135 -6.90 -36.97 -10.95
CA LYS A 135 -7.54 -38.02 -11.75
C LYS A 135 -8.84 -37.55 -12.43
N ASN A 136 -9.30 -36.35 -12.14
CA ASN A 136 -10.54 -35.80 -12.68
C ASN A 136 -11.79 -36.65 -12.37
N GLU A 137 -11.79 -37.36 -11.23
CA GLU A 137 -12.90 -38.18 -10.78
C GLU A 137 -14.03 -37.28 -10.23
N ALA A 138 -15.12 -37.20 -10.99
CA ALA A 138 -16.22 -36.25 -10.76
C ALA A 138 -16.96 -36.41 -9.41
N ASN A 139 -16.78 -37.55 -8.74
CA ASN A 139 -17.55 -37.90 -7.54
C ASN A 139 -16.93 -37.39 -6.20
N THR A 140 -15.75 -36.76 -6.22
CA THR A 140 -15.00 -36.36 -5.02
C THR A 140 -14.64 -34.90 -4.99
N GLN A 141 -15.23 -34.07 -5.89
CA GLN A 141 -15.00 -32.62 -5.84
C GLN A 141 -15.68 -32.04 -4.59
N PRO A 142 -14.94 -31.24 -3.78
CA PRO A 142 -15.55 -30.55 -2.66
C PRO A 142 -16.70 -29.66 -3.15
N GLU A 143 -17.78 -29.62 -2.39
CA GLU A 143 -18.93 -28.78 -2.74
C GLU A 143 -18.49 -27.33 -2.96
N LEU A 144 -19.06 -26.66 -3.97
CA LEU A 144 -18.73 -25.28 -4.32
C LEU A 144 -18.86 -24.35 -3.10
N GLU A 145 -19.80 -24.60 -2.21
CA GLU A 145 -20.01 -23.85 -0.98
C GLU A 145 -18.79 -23.95 -0.05
N THR A 146 -18.22 -25.15 0.11
CA THR A 146 -17.04 -25.37 0.95
C THR A 146 -15.81 -24.69 0.37
N LEU A 147 -15.57 -24.77 -0.93
CA LEU A 147 -14.48 -24.04 -1.59
C LEU A 147 -14.62 -22.52 -1.44
N THR A 148 -15.85 -22.04 -1.55
CA THR A 148 -16.15 -20.62 -1.36
C THR A 148 -15.86 -20.18 0.08
N LEU A 149 -16.28 -20.97 1.08
CA LEU A 149 -16.04 -20.71 2.49
C LEU A 149 -14.53 -20.66 2.79
N ILE A 150 -13.77 -21.62 2.29
CA ILE A 150 -12.31 -21.66 2.45
C ILE A 150 -11.68 -20.39 1.84
N THR A 151 -12.06 -20.04 0.62
CA THR A 151 -11.53 -18.87 -0.09
C THR A 151 -11.81 -17.58 0.68
N ILE A 152 -13.04 -17.38 1.13
CA ILE A 152 -13.45 -16.21 1.92
C ILE A 152 -12.68 -16.17 3.24
N THR A 153 -12.55 -17.29 3.92
CA THR A 153 -11.82 -17.36 5.20
C THR A 153 -10.34 -17.02 5.02
N MET A 154 -9.70 -17.53 3.96
CA MET A 154 -8.30 -17.19 3.63
C MET A 154 -8.13 -15.70 3.33
N ILE A 155 -9.04 -15.11 2.57
CA ILE A 155 -9.06 -13.67 2.27
C ILE A 155 -9.18 -12.83 3.56
N ILE A 156 -10.14 -13.17 4.41
CA ILE A 156 -10.39 -12.46 5.67
C ILE A 156 -9.17 -12.60 6.59
N SER A 157 -8.65 -13.81 6.76
CA SER A 157 -7.46 -14.07 7.58
C SER A 157 -6.26 -13.25 7.10
N TRP A 158 -6.03 -13.19 5.79
CA TRP A 158 -4.95 -12.37 5.21
C TRP A 158 -5.11 -10.88 5.57
N VAL A 159 -6.29 -10.31 5.32
CA VAL A 159 -6.56 -8.88 5.56
C VAL A 159 -6.40 -8.54 7.03
N ILE A 160 -6.93 -9.37 7.92
CA ILE A 160 -6.85 -9.17 9.36
C ILE A 160 -5.39 -9.26 9.85
N THR A 161 -4.68 -10.32 9.49
CA THR A 161 -3.31 -10.54 9.96
C THR A 161 -2.36 -9.47 9.44
N GLU A 162 -2.39 -9.13 8.14
CA GLU A 162 -1.57 -8.04 7.61
C GLU A 162 -1.96 -6.69 8.24
N GLY A 163 -3.26 -6.43 8.42
CA GLY A 163 -3.76 -5.22 9.06
C GLY A 163 -3.27 -5.05 10.50
N ILE A 164 -3.33 -6.11 11.30
CA ILE A 164 -2.82 -6.12 12.68
C ILE A 164 -1.32 -5.85 12.70
N PHE A 165 -0.53 -6.54 11.88
CA PHE A 165 0.92 -6.33 11.82
C PHE A 165 1.27 -4.89 11.44
N LEU A 166 0.57 -4.31 10.48
CA LEU A 166 0.79 -2.92 10.08
C LEU A 166 0.39 -1.91 11.15
N ALA A 167 -0.72 -2.14 11.84
CA ALA A 167 -1.19 -1.26 12.91
C ALA A 167 -0.26 -1.29 14.13
N CYS A 168 0.18 -2.49 14.55
CA CYS A 168 1.01 -2.67 15.73
C CYS A 168 2.48 -2.31 15.48
N PHE A 169 3.02 -2.70 14.33
CA PHE A 169 4.48 -2.65 14.07
C PHE A 169 4.86 -1.77 12.88
N THR A 170 3.90 -1.15 12.17
CA THR A 170 4.14 -0.38 10.93
C THR A 170 4.77 -1.18 9.79
N THR A 171 4.93 -2.49 9.99
CA THR A 171 5.61 -3.41 9.08
C THR A 171 5.01 -4.80 9.19
N THR A 172 5.23 -5.66 8.20
CA THR A 172 4.98 -7.10 8.27
C THR A 172 6.32 -7.83 8.44
N LEU A 173 6.33 -9.13 8.71
CA LEU A 173 7.58 -9.87 8.91
C LEU A 173 8.51 -9.77 7.70
N GLY A 174 7.99 -10.01 6.50
CA GLY A 174 8.77 -9.89 5.26
C GLY A 174 9.26 -8.47 5.00
N LYS A 175 8.44 -7.46 5.29
CA LYS A 175 8.85 -6.06 5.21
C LYS A 175 9.92 -5.71 6.25
N TRP A 176 9.79 -6.22 7.48
CA TRP A 176 10.75 -6.00 8.55
C TRP A 176 12.12 -6.59 8.19
N ILE A 177 12.16 -7.82 7.69
CA ILE A 177 13.39 -8.46 7.22
C ILE A 177 14.04 -7.60 6.12
N LEU A 178 13.25 -7.13 5.15
CA LEU A 178 13.73 -6.33 4.01
C LEU A 178 13.80 -4.82 4.28
N ASN A 179 13.71 -4.41 5.55
CA ASN A 179 13.87 -3.03 6.00
C ASN A 179 12.91 -2.03 5.33
N ILE A 180 11.64 -2.43 5.25
CA ILE A 180 10.55 -1.65 4.68
C ILE A 180 9.60 -1.23 5.81
N GLU A 181 9.28 0.04 5.88
CA GLU A 181 8.28 0.58 6.81
C GLU A 181 7.15 1.24 6.05
N THR A 182 5.94 1.18 6.61
CA THR A 182 4.77 1.85 6.05
C THR A 182 4.22 2.82 7.11
N LEU A 183 4.21 4.11 6.79
CA LEU A 183 3.84 5.19 7.69
C LEU A 183 2.82 6.11 7.01
N LYS A 184 2.13 6.94 7.78
CA LYS A 184 1.40 8.09 7.24
C LYS A 184 2.38 9.13 6.67
N LEU A 185 1.91 10.02 5.79
CA LEU A 185 2.76 11.09 5.22
C LEU A 185 3.37 12.02 6.27
N ASN A 186 2.73 12.15 7.44
CA ASN A 186 3.23 12.92 8.57
C ASN A 186 4.18 12.11 9.49
N GLY A 187 4.66 10.94 9.05
CA GLY A 187 5.56 10.09 9.81
C GLY A 187 4.94 9.32 10.98
N LYS A 188 3.66 9.53 11.28
CA LYS A 188 2.96 8.82 12.36
C LYS A 188 2.63 7.38 11.95
N ARG A 189 2.37 6.54 12.94
CA ARG A 189 1.91 5.16 12.74
C ARG A 189 0.55 5.14 12.06
N ILE A 190 0.30 4.07 11.32
CA ILE A 190 -1.00 3.85 10.67
C ILE A 190 -2.00 3.45 11.74
N ASP A 191 -3.20 4.02 11.71
CA ASP A 191 -4.31 3.59 12.55
C ASP A 191 -4.85 2.23 12.10
N PRO A 192 -5.44 1.43 13.01
CA PRO A 192 -5.87 0.06 12.70
C PRO A 192 -6.85 -0.02 11.52
N LEU A 193 -7.80 0.91 11.43
CA LEU A 193 -8.78 0.93 10.35
C LEU A 193 -8.10 1.19 8.99
N THR A 194 -7.20 2.18 8.92
CA THR A 194 -6.44 2.46 7.68
C THR A 194 -5.54 1.29 7.31
N ALA A 195 -4.96 0.58 8.29
CA ALA A 195 -4.14 -0.61 8.06
C ALA A 195 -4.97 -1.75 7.44
N LEU A 196 -6.17 -2.02 7.96
CA LEU A 196 -7.10 -3.02 7.41
C LEU A 196 -7.55 -2.66 5.99
N ILE A 197 -7.99 -1.41 5.77
CA ILE A 197 -8.40 -0.93 4.44
C ILE A 197 -7.23 -1.06 3.45
N ARG A 198 -6.02 -0.72 3.88
CA ARG A 198 -4.81 -0.88 3.04
C ARG A 198 -4.56 -2.34 2.67
N SER A 199 -4.64 -3.25 3.63
CA SER A 199 -4.44 -4.68 3.40
C SER A 199 -5.48 -5.23 2.42
N PHE A 200 -6.74 -4.81 2.56
CA PHE A 200 -7.80 -5.14 1.61
C PHE A 200 -7.50 -4.59 0.20
N TYR A 201 -7.09 -3.33 0.07
CA TYR A 201 -6.73 -2.76 -1.24
C TYR A 201 -5.52 -3.45 -1.88
N VAL A 202 -4.53 -3.88 -1.10
CA VAL A 202 -3.40 -4.66 -1.59
C VAL A 202 -3.88 -6.00 -2.16
N LEU A 203 -4.82 -6.65 -1.50
CA LEU A 203 -5.38 -7.92 -1.97
C LEU A 203 -6.16 -7.73 -3.28
N VAL A 204 -7.02 -6.70 -3.34
CA VAL A 204 -7.86 -6.42 -4.52
C VAL A 204 -7.02 -5.90 -5.69
N PHE A 205 -6.31 -4.79 -5.49
CA PHE A 205 -5.61 -4.06 -6.56
C PHE A 205 -4.15 -4.51 -6.74
N GLY A 206 -3.58 -5.22 -5.76
CA GLY A 206 -2.23 -5.77 -5.84
C GLY A 206 -2.21 -7.19 -6.39
N PHE A 207 -3.13 -8.04 -5.94
CA PHE A 207 -3.17 -9.46 -6.30
C PHE A 207 -4.43 -9.87 -7.07
N GLY A 208 -5.37 -8.95 -7.32
CA GLY A 208 -6.58 -9.24 -8.09
C GLY A 208 -7.49 -10.29 -7.44
N LEU A 209 -7.54 -10.32 -6.08
CA LEU A 209 -8.29 -11.34 -5.31
C LEU A 209 -7.92 -12.79 -5.68
N TRP A 210 -6.73 -13.01 -6.26
CA TRP A 210 -6.26 -14.33 -6.74
C TRP A 210 -7.11 -14.92 -7.88
N VAL A 211 -7.96 -14.11 -8.50
CA VAL A 211 -8.85 -14.52 -9.59
C VAL A 211 -8.13 -14.32 -10.93
N PHE A 212 -8.10 -15.37 -11.76
CA PHE A 212 -7.63 -15.24 -13.14
C PHE A 212 -8.64 -14.42 -13.97
N PRO A 213 -8.23 -13.44 -14.83
CA PRO A 213 -6.83 -13.04 -15.15
C PRO A 213 -6.25 -11.91 -14.29
N PHE A 214 -7.01 -11.42 -13.29
CA PHE A 214 -6.63 -10.25 -12.48
C PHE A 214 -5.35 -10.48 -11.66
N LEU A 215 -5.06 -11.75 -11.30
CA LEU A 215 -3.81 -12.15 -10.65
C LEU A 215 -2.56 -11.69 -11.40
N PHE A 216 -2.62 -11.56 -12.73
CA PHE A 216 -1.50 -11.09 -13.55
C PHE A 216 -1.62 -9.61 -13.90
N ILE A 217 -2.83 -9.12 -14.17
CA ILE A 217 -3.08 -7.74 -14.61
C ILE A 217 -2.82 -6.74 -13.46
N CYS A 218 -3.35 -7.02 -12.28
CA CYS A 218 -3.27 -6.09 -11.14
C CYS A 218 -1.82 -5.83 -10.67
N PRO A 219 -0.94 -6.85 -10.51
CA PRO A 219 0.46 -6.59 -10.19
C PRO A 219 1.19 -5.75 -11.24
N VAL A 220 0.91 -5.95 -12.53
CA VAL A 220 1.51 -5.16 -13.62
C VAL A 220 1.08 -3.70 -13.54
N ILE A 221 -0.21 -3.43 -13.34
CA ILE A 221 -0.73 -2.07 -13.17
C ILE A 221 -0.09 -1.40 -11.94
N SER A 222 0.00 -2.13 -10.84
CA SER A 222 0.61 -1.67 -9.60
C SER A 222 2.10 -1.35 -9.76
N TYR A 223 2.83 -2.20 -10.50
CA TYR A 223 4.23 -2.01 -10.84
C TYR A 223 4.43 -0.73 -11.68
N ILE A 224 3.64 -0.55 -12.74
CA ILE A 224 3.67 0.64 -13.58
C ILE A 224 3.35 1.90 -12.75
N SER A 225 2.33 1.83 -11.90
CA SER A 225 1.96 2.93 -11.00
C SER A 225 3.12 3.29 -10.06
N LEU A 226 3.78 2.28 -9.48
CA LEU A 226 4.89 2.47 -8.56
C LEU A 226 6.10 3.13 -9.26
N ILE A 227 6.42 2.72 -10.48
CA ILE A 227 7.54 3.32 -11.23
C ILE A 227 7.22 4.75 -11.67
N LYS A 228 6.05 4.96 -12.29
CA LYS A 228 5.68 6.27 -12.85
C LYS A 228 5.38 7.31 -11.77
N LYS A 229 4.65 6.92 -10.71
CA LYS A 229 4.15 7.82 -9.66
C LYS A 229 4.90 7.68 -8.33
N LYS A 230 5.96 6.86 -8.27
CA LYS A 230 6.81 6.57 -7.09
C LYS A 230 6.04 5.98 -5.90
N SER A 231 4.74 5.75 -6.03
CA SER A 231 3.89 5.12 -5.01
C SER A 231 2.77 4.30 -5.65
N THR A 232 2.25 3.32 -4.91
CA THR A 232 1.11 2.53 -5.36
C THR A 232 -0.19 3.32 -5.25
N GLN A 233 -1.22 2.86 -5.97
CA GLN A 233 -2.52 3.53 -5.99
C GLN A 233 -3.13 3.66 -4.59
N TRP A 234 -3.17 2.57 -3.84
CA TRP A 234 -3.74 2.52 -2.49
C TRP A 234 -2.93 3.32 -1.47
N ASP A 235 -1.60 3.35 -1.57
CA ASP A 235 -0.78 4.16 -0.67
C ASP A 235 -1.08 5.66 -0.87
N ARG A 236 -1.35 6.10 -2.12
CA ARG A 236 -1.78 7.48 -2.40
C ARG A 236 -3.18 7.79 -1.85
N TRP A 237 -4.16 6.89 -2.09
CA TRP A 237 -5.53 7.09 -1.60
C TRP A 237 -5.59 7.21 -0.08
N LEU A 238 -4.77 6.44 0.61
CA LEU A 238 -4.71 6.41 2.06
C LEU A 238 -3.69 7.39 2.65
N LYS A 239 -3.06 8.23 1.81
CA LYS A 239 -2.03 9.20 2.23
C LYS A 239 -0.90 8.53 3.04
N LEU A 240 -0.42 7.38 2.54
CA LEU A 240 0.65 6.60 3.15
C LEU A 240 1.95 6.71 2.35
N GLN A 241 3.06 6.57 3.05
CA GLN A 241 4.38 6.45 2.45
C GLN A 241 5.03 5.13 2.86
N VAL A 242 5.73 4.52 1.91
CA VAL A 242 6.51 3.30 2.14
C VAL A 242 7.97 3.65 1.98
N THR A 243 8.70 3.59 3.09
CA THR A 243 10.12 3.91 3.14
C THR A 243 10.96 2.63 3.03
N HIS A 244 12.07 2.73 2.34
CA HIS A 244 13.05 1.65 2.19
C HIS A 244 14.36 2.13 2.79
N LYS A 245 14.78 1.49 3.88
CA LYS A 245 16.10 1.72 4.46
C LYS A 245 17.16 0.90 3.70
N GLU A 246 18.43 1.07 4.04
CA GLU A 246 19.51 0.31 3.44
C GLU A 246 19.40 -1.17 3.77
N LEU A 247 19.65 -2.01 2.75
CA LEU A 247 19.66 -3.46 2.84
C LEU A 247 21.10 -3.92 3.02
N THR A 248 21.37 -4.52 4.16
CA THR A 248 22.65 -5.19 4.40
C THR A 248 22.64 -6.61 3.84
N GLY A 249 23.79 -7.16 3.49
CA GLY A 249 23.91 -8.55 3.01
C GLY A 249 23.30 -9.56 3.98
N LEU A 250 23.44 -9.32 5.30
CA LEU A 250 22.83 -10.17 6.34
C LEU A 250 21.30 -10.21 6.24
N ARG A 251 20.63 -9.08 5.93
CA ARG A 251 19.17 -9.03 5.76
C ARG A 251 18.71 -9.76 4.51
N ILE A 252 19.50 -9.75 3.44
CA ILE A 252 19.21 -10.52 2.24
C ILE A 252 19.29 -12.02 2.55
N LEU A 253 20.35 -12.46 3.25
CA LEU A 253 20.49 -13.85 3.71
C LEU A 253 19.34 -14.25 4.65
N ALA A 254 18.96 -13.38 5.58
CA ALA A 254 17.81 -13.61 6.45
C ALA A 254 16.50 -13.74 5.65
N GLY A 255 16.32 -12.97 4.58
CA GLY A 255 15.16 -13.08 3.69
C GLY A 255 15.12 -14.41 2.94
N ILE A 256 16.25 -14.87 2.40
CA ILE A 256 16.36 -16.18 1.73
C ILE A 256 16.09 -17.30 2.74
N PHE A 257 16.67 -17.22 3.94
CA PHE A 257 16.44 -18.21 5.00
C PHE A 257 14.96 -18.22 5.44
N ALA A 258 14.34 -17.05 5.60
CA ALA A 258 12.92 -16.96 5.93
C ALA A 258 12.04 -17.60 4.86
N LEU A 259 12.31 -17.39 3.58
CA LEU A 259 11.61 -18.07 2.49
C LEU A 259 11.76 -19.59 2.57
N PHE A 260 12.95 -20.07 2.83
CA PHE A 260 13.22 -21.50 3.00
C PHE A 260 12.44 -22.08 4.18
N VAL A 261 12.50 -21.43 5.35
CA VAL A 261 11.80 -21.88 6.56
C VAL A 261 10.29 -21.85 6.38
N THR A 262 9.73 -20.77 5.84
CA THR A 262 8.28 -20.65 5.65
C THR A 262 7.74 -21.62 4.61
N HIS A 263 8.50 -21.91 3.55
CA HIS A 263 8.14 -22.92 2.57
C HIS A 263 8.12 -24.33 3.19
N ASN A 264 9.16 -24.68 3.98
CA ASN A 264 9.19 -25.97 4.67
C ASN A 264 8.13 -26.10 5.75
N LEU A 265 7.81 -25.01 6.47
CA LEU A 265 6.73 -24.98 7.45
C LEU A 265 5.39 -25.27 6.79
N LEU A 266 5.13 -24.69 5.63
CA LEU A 266 3.92 -24.94 4.86
C LEU A 266 3.85 -26.41 4.40
N GLY A 267 4.98 -26.96 3.91
CA GLY A 267 5.10 -28.37 3.54
C GLY A 267 4.84 -29.31 4.73
N LEU A 268 5.42 -29.01 5.89
CA LEU A 268 5.20 -29.76 7.13
C LEU A 268 3.72 -29.74 7.55
N LEU A 269 3.07 -28.59 7.45
CA LEU A 269 1.66 -28.44 7.80
C LEU A 269 0.76 -29.30 6.91
N LEU A 270 1.08 -29.39 5.63
CA LEU A 270 0.39 -30.27 4.67
C LEU A 270 0.69 -31.74 4.95
N SER A 271 1.90 -32.10 5.43
CA SER A 271 2.30 -33.47 5.72
C SER A 271 1.79 -34.01 7.08
N LEU A 272 1.56 -33.13 8.07
CA LEU A 272 1.00 -33.54 9.37
C LEU A 272 -0.41 -34.15 9.23
N GLY A 273 -1.15 -33.78 8.17
CA GLY A 273 -2.39 -34.43 7.80
C GLY A 273 -2.21 -35.86 7.26
N GLN A 274 -0.98 -36.28 6.92
CA GLN A 274 -0.71 -37.63 6.32
C GLN A 274 -0.24 -38.65 7.35
N THR A 275 0.46 -38.21 8.41
CA THR A 275 1.14 -39.16 9.33
C THR A 275 0.20 -39.87 10.33
N GLU A 276 -1.01 -39.40 10.56
CA GLU A 276 -1.97 -40.08 11.41
C GLU A 276 -2.68 -41.26 10.75
N GLN A 277 -2.63 -41.38 9.41
CA GLN A 277 -3.22 -42.52 8.69
C GLN A 277 -2.37 -43.79 8.74
N ILE A 278 -1.07 -43.70 9.05
CA ILE A 278 -0.15 -44.86 9.09
C ILE A 278 -0.25 -45.62 10.43
N ASN A 279 -0.86 -45.03 11.44
CA ASN A 279 -0.97 -45.57 12.80
C ASN A 279 -2.40 -46.03 13.19
N GLN A 280 -3.31 -46.09 12.24
CA GLN A 280 -4.62 -46.76 12.38
C GLN A 280 -4.71 -47.97 11.47
#